data_53b7b10a5c614341d0df86d2673a6e42
#
_entry.id   53b7b10a5c614341d0df86d2673a6e42
#
_cell.length_a   1.000
_cell.length_b   1.000
_cell.length_c   1.000
_cell.angle_alpha   90.00
_cell.angle_beta   90.00
_cell.angle_gamma   90.00
#
_symmetry.space_group_name_H-M   'P 1'
#
loop_
_entity.id
_entity.type
_entity.pdbx_description
1 polymer ?
#
loop_
_entity_poly.entity_id
_entity_poly.type
_entity_poly.pdbx_seq_one_letter_code
_entity_poly.pdbx_strand_id
1 'polypeptide(L)'
;LCNAAVTVADSPMRVATGPLVGAWTERPEDKAGRRLDMSVLEGLDKARFSVPQWYPDYEGMYWADGNVLDVNGGGFQGIENVRVIMKAMRRVYPLAVARIADRRFNSTPASIAQNKTYFMRPLREMSRSVTILGQTFPGEIYPPEDGDITVSWPTRTSVELYMAVRPYNCPKKITCNLFLDLNNYAA
;
A
#
# COMPACT_ATOMS: atom_id res chain seq x y z
N LEU A 1 -13.16 6.07 -10.51
CA LEU A 1 -11.88 6.76 -10.28
C LEU A 1 -10.77 5.77 -10.56
N CYS A 2 -10.29 5.73 -11.81
CA CYS A 2 -9.32 4.73 -12.23
C CYS A 2 -7.94 5.36 -12.25
N ASN A 3 -7.14 5.02 -11.26
CA ASN A 3 -5.71 4.99 -11.42
C ASN A 3 -5.35 3.52 -11.71
N ALA A 4 -4.60 3.26 -12.78
CA ALA A 4 -4.13 1.93 -13.10
C ALA A 4 -3.02 1.51 -12.12
N ALA A 5 -3.42 1.06 -10.93
CA ALA A 5 -2.50 0.43 -10.00
C ALA A 5 -2.03 -0.91 -10.59
N VAL A 6 -0.73 -1.12 -10.64
CA VAL A 6 -0.15 -2.38 -11.11
C VAL A 6 -0.35 -3.47 -10.05
N THR A 7 -0.17 -3.11 -8.79
CA THR A 7 -0.42 -4.00 -7.63
C THR A 7 -1.23 -3.28 -6.55
N VAL A 8 -1.69 -4.00 -5.55
CA VAL A 8 -2.40 -3.39 -4.40
C VAL A 8 -1.48 -2.52 -3.53
N ALA A 9 -0.17 -2.69 -3.64
CA ALA A 9 0.83 -1.92 -2.90
C ALA A 9 1.16 -0.57 -3.57
N ASP A 10 0.69 -0.34 -4.81
CA ASP A 10 0.96 0.91 -5.51
C ASP A 10 0.14 2.07 -4.92
N SER A 11 0.80 3.19 -4.68
CA SER A 11 0.13 4.43 -4.31
C SER A 11 -0.67 4.98 -5.49
N PRO A 12 -1.88 5.53 -5.25
CA PRO A 12 -2.66 6.22 -6.29
C PRO A 12 -1.95 7.41 -6.92
N MET A 13 -0.98 8.02 -6.23
CA MET A 13 -0.22 9.16 -6.76
C MET A 13 0.88 8.77 -7.77
N ARG A 14 1.00 7.50 -8.12
CA ARG A 14 2.02 7.02 -9.07
C ARG A 14 1.84 7.62 -10.44
N VAL A 15 2.74 8.52 -10.84
CA VAL A 15 2.71 9.24 -12.13
C VAL A 15 3.00 8.31 -13.32
N ALA A 16 3.87 7.32 -13.13
CA ALA A 16 4.30 6.40 -14.20
C ALA A 16 3.17 5.54 -14.81
N THR A 17 2.01 5.46 -14.17
CA THR A 17 0.82 4.77 -14.70
C THR A 17 -0.04 5.63 -15.60
N GLY A 18 0.33 6.88 -15.81
CA GLY A 18 -0.41 7.85 -16.60
C GLY A 18 -1.43 8.67 -15.80
N PRO A 19 -2.05 9.66 -16.45
CA PRO A 19 -3.03 10.54 -15.83
C PRO A 19 -4.34 9.82 -15.49
N LEU A 20 -5.16 10.50 -14.71
CA LEU A 20 -6.52 10.05 -14.39
C LEU A 20 -7.36 9.96 -15.64
N VAL A 21 -8.12 8.88 -15.79
CA VAL A 21 -9.02 8.66 -16.93
C VAL A 21 -10.44 9.04 -16.55
N GLY A 22 -11.13 9.79 -17.40
CA GLY A 22 -12.53 10.20 -17.22
C GLY A 22 -12.74 11.70 -17.17
N ALA A 23 -13.70 12.18 -16.38
CA ALA A 23 -14.17 13.57 -16.36
C ALA A 23 -13.18 14.61 -15.76
N TRP A 24 -12.00 14.18 -15.32
CA TRP A 24 -11.02 15.04 -14.63
C TRP A 24 -9.87 15.45 -15.56
N THR A 25 -10.20 15.99 -16.72
CA THR A 25 -9.21 16.51 -17.67
C THR A 25 -8.83 17.96 -17.39
N GLU A 26 -9.65 18.69 -16.63
CA GLU A 26 -9.46 20.10 -16.30
C GLU A 26 -9.23 20.30 -14.80
N ARG A 27 -8.66 21.47 -14.47
CA ARG A 27 -8.43 21.87 -13.08
C ARG A 27 -9.77 21.97 -12.34
N PRO A 28 -9.83 21.50 -11.08
CA PRO A 28 -11.07 21.55 -10.32
C PRO A 28 -11.53 22.98 -10.04
N GLU A 29 -12.84 23.16 -10.03
CA GLU A 29 -13.50 24.44 -9.79
C GLU A 29 -14.43 24.33 -8.58
N ASP A 30 -14.68 25.46 -7.93
CA ASP A 30 -15.68 25.56 -6.87
C ASP A 30 -17.10 25.70 -7.46
N LYS A 31 -18.10 25.75 -6.58
CA LYS A 31 -19.50 25.96 -7.01
C LYS A 31 -19.74 27.26 -7.79
N ALA A 32 -18.85 28.24 -7.67
CA ALA A 32 -18.94 29.53 -8.35
C ALA A 32 -18.16 29.56 -9.68
N GLY A 33 -17.62 28.41 -10.14
CA GLY A 33 -16.82 28.30 -11.35
C GLY A 33 -15.41 28.87 -11.21
N ARG A 34 -14.92 29.10 -10.00
CA ARG A 34 -13.55 29.59 -9.76
C ARG A 34 -12.61 28.41 -9.67
N ARG A 35 -11.51 28.44 -10.43
CA ARG A 35 -10.47 27.41 -10.38
C ARG A 35 -9.81 27.38 -9.01
N LEU A 36 -9.64 26.19 -8.44
CA LEU A 36 -8.97 26.01 -7.17
C LEU A 36 -7.45 26.15 -7.34
N ASP A 37 -6.84 26.94 -6.48
CA ASP A 37 -5.40 27.10 -6.42
C ASP A 37 -4.73 25.88 -5.79
N MET A 38 -3.47 25.66 -6.11
CA MET A 38 -2.67 24.56 -5.52
C MET A 38 -2.61 24.64 -4.00
N SER A 39 -2.56 25.85 -3.42
CA SER A 39 -2.58 26.06 -1.96
C SER A 39 -3.85 25.52 -1.30
N VAL A 40 -5.00 25.68 -1.95
CA VAL A 40 -6.29 25.15 -1.46
C VAL A 40 -6.27 23.61 -1.52
N LEU A 41 -5.75 23.04 -2.63
CA LEU A 41 -5.63 21.59 -2.80
C LEU A 41 -4.67 20.99 -1.78
N GLU A 42 -3.53 21.62 -1.52
CA GLU A 42 -2.61 21.22 -0.46
C GLU A 42 -3.25 21.29 0.95
N GLY A 43 -4.07 22.30 1.20
CA GLY A 43 -4.84 22.42 2.44
C GLY A 43 -5.83 21.27 2.63
N LEU A 44 -6.52 20.88 1.55
CA LEU A 44 -7.43 19.75 1.54
C LEU A 44 -6.68 18.41 1.71
N ASP A 45 -5.54 18.23 1.06
CA ASP A 45 -4.70 17.04 1.21
C ASP A 45 -4.20 16.89 2.66
N LYS A 46 -3.74 17.98 3.28
CA LYS A 46 -3.39 18.02 4.72
C LYS A 46 -4.58 17.68 5.62
N ALA A 47 -5.79 18.02 5.22
CA ALA A 47 -7.04 17.63 5.90
C ALA A 47 -7.50 16.20 5.55
N ARG A 48 -6.66 15.40 4.91
CA ARG A 48 -6.89 13.99 4.58
C ARG A 48 -7.92 13.74 3.48
N PHE A 49 -8.16 14.73 2.62
CA PHE A 49 -8.91 14.51 1.39
C PHE A 49 -7.98 14.03 0.28
N SER A 50 -8.44 13.10 -0.53
CA SER A 50 -7.76 12.76 -1.78
C SER A 50 -8.16 13.78 -2.83
N VAL A 51 -7.20 14.58 -3.29
CA VAL A 51 -7.42 15.68 -4.23
C VAL A 51 -6.67 15.45 -5.53
N PRO A 52 -7.19 15.96 -6.66
CA PRO A 52 -6.45 15.95 -7.91
C PRO A 52 -5.33 17.01 -7.88
N GLN A 53 -4.21 16.67 -8.52
CA GLN A 53 -3.09 17.59 -8.73
C GLN A 53 -2.55 17.46 -10.13
N TRP A 54 -1.73 18.43 -10.56
CA TRP A 54 -1.03 18.42 -11.85
C TRP A 54 0.44 18.75 -11.65
N TYR A 55 1.25 18.34 -12.61
CA TYR A 55 2.66 18.65 -12.66
C TYR A 55 2.96 19.50 -13.89
N PRO A 56 3.84 20.54 -13.82
CA PRO A 56 4.08 21.49 -14.92
C PRO A 56 4.40 20.84 -16.26
N ASP A 57 5.23 19.81 -16.27
CA ASP A 57 5.73 19.16 -17.48
C ASP A 57 5.04 17.83 -17.82
N TYR A 58 3.92 17.55 -17.15
CA TYR A 58 3.14 16.34 -17.38
C TYR A 58 1.72 16.68 -17.76
N GLU A 59 1.26 16.07 -18.85
CA GLU A 59 -0.11 16.25 -19.30
C GLU A 59 -1.09 15.50 -18.40
N GLY A 60 -2.25 16.15 -18.14
CA GLY A 60 -3.36 15.56 -17.39
C GLY A 60 -3.31 15.80 -15.89
N MET A 61 -4.26 15.16 -15.21
CA MET A 61 -4.45 15.25 -13.76
C MET A 61 -4.03 13.95 -13.09
N TYR A 62 -3.52 14.06 -11.88
CA TYR A 62 -3.06 12.94 -11.05
C TYR A 62 -3.67 13.03 -9.65
N TRP A 63 -3.58 11.99 -8.86
CA TRP A 63 -3.91 12.08 -7.44
C TRP A 63 -2.74 12.66 -6.64
N ALA A 64 -3.03 13.57 -5.72
CA ALA A 64 -2.05 14.05 -4.74
C ALA A 64 -1.64 12.94 -3.78
N ASP A 65 -2.60 12.21 -3.21
CA ASP A 65 -2.41 10.97 -2.45
C ASP A 65 -3.73 10.19 -2.35
N GLY A 66 -3.63 8.93 -1.96
CA GLY A 66 -4.77 8.10 -1.57
C GLY A 66 -5.00 8.16 -0.07
N ASN A 67 -5.48 9.28 0.41
CA ASN A 67 -5.69 9.51 1.85
C ASN A 67 -6.85 8.68 2.41
N VAL A 68 -6.65 8.17 3.62
CA VAL A 68 -7.69 7.51 4.41
C VAL A 68 -7.88 8.30 5.71
N LEU A 69 -9.13 8.39 6.18
CA LEU A 69 -9.48 9.06 7.44
C LEU A 69 -9.05 8.19 8.63
N ASP A 70 -7.76 8.20 8.89
CA ASP A 70 -7.13 7.56 10.05
C ASP A 70 -6.51 8.64 10.95
N VAL A 71 -6.25 8.29 12.21
CA VAL A 71 -5.56 9.18 13.15
C VAL A 71 -4.16 9.55 12.65
N ASN A 72 -3.70 10.75 12.98
CA ASN A 72 -2.34 11.16 12.64
C ASN A 72 -1.31 10.21 13.24
N GLY A 73 -0.39 9.71 12.39
CA GLY A 73 0.61 8.71 12.78
C GLY A 73 0.09 7.27 12.78
N GLY A 74 -1.17 7.04 12.42
CA GLY A 74 -1.72 5.70 12.25
C GLY A 74 -1.14 4.95 11.04
N GLY A 75 -1.14 3.63 11.10
CA GLY A 75 -0.60 2.77 10.03
C GLY A 75 -1.46 2.71 8.76
N PHE A 76 -2.71 3.18 8.83
CA PHE A 76 -3.68 3.11 7.74
C PHE A 76 -3.92 4.44 7.03
N GLN A 77 -2.98 5.38 7.13
CA GLN A 77 -3.13 6.70 6.52
C GLN A 77 -3.16 6.68 4.99
N GLY A 78 -2.48 5.72 4.35
CA GLY A 78 -2.49 5.51 2.90
C GLY A 78 -3.38 4.33 2.50
N ILE A 79 -4.15 4.48 1.42
CA ILE A 79 -5.04 3.44 0.91
C ILE A 79 -4.28 2.18 0.48
N GLU A 80 -3.04 2.31 0.03
CA GLU A 80 -2.17 1.20 -0.34
C GLU A 80 -1.93 0.25 0.84
N ASN A 81 -1.68 0.77 2.04
CA ASN A 81 -1.50 -0.04 3.24
C ASN A 81 -2.77 -0.83 3.58
N VAL A 82 -3.93 -0.18 3.51
CA VAL A 82 -5.23 -0.82 3.73
C VAL A 82 -5.45 -1.95 2.72
N ARG A 83 -5.16 -1.70 1.45
CA ARG A 83 -5.34 -2.67 0.36
C ARG A 83 -4.43 -3.90 0.53
N VAL A 84 -3.17 -3.68 0.93
CA VAL A 84 -2.21 -4.77 1.18
C VAL A 84 -2.71 -5.66 2.33
N ILE A 85 -3.11 -5.07 3.45
CA ILE A 85 -3.62 -5.83 4.61
C ILE A 85 -4.90 -6.59 4.26
N MET A 86 -5.83 -5.93 3.55
CA MET A 86 -7.06 -6.58 3.08
C MET A 86 -6.78 -7.74 2.12
N LYS A 87 -5.75 -7.64 1.29
CA LYS A 87 -5.31 -8.74 0.42
C LYS A 87 -4.73 -9.90 1.23
N ALA A 88 -3.86 -9.61 2.20
CA ALA A 88 -3.31 -10.62 3.09
C ALA A 88 -4.43 -11.37 3.84
N MET A 89 -5.38 -10.64 4.42
CA MET A 89 -6.54 -11.20 5.10
C MET A 89 -7.36 -12.12 4.18
N ARG A 90 -7.71 -11.64 2.98
CA ARG A 90 -8.47 -12.45 2.01
C ARG A 90 -7.76 -13.72 1.55
N ARG A 91 -6.43 -13.74 1.58
CA ARG A 91 -5.64 -14.92 1.21
C ARG A 91 -5.51 -15.90 2.38
N VAL A 92 -5.43 -15.43 3.61
CA VAL A 92 -5.28 -16.29 4.78
C VAL A 92 -6.64 -16.81 5.28
N TYR A 93 -7.69 -16.01 5.20
CA TYR A 93 -9.03 -16.39 5.68
C TYR A 93 -9.54 -17.75 5.16
N PRO A 94 -9.49 -18.06 3.85
CA PRO A 94 -9.92 -19.37 3.35
C PRO A 94 -9.10 -20.53 3.93
N LEU A 95 -7.81 -20.31 4.19
CA LEU A 95 -6.95 -21.31 4.81
C LEU A 95 -7.34 -21.55 6.28
N ALA A 96 -7.74 -20.49 6.98
CA ALA A 96 -8.24 -20.60 8.35
C ALA A 96 -9.57 -21.35 8.38
N VAL A 97 -10.50 -21.04 7.48
CA VAL A 97 -11.79 -21.75 7.36
C VAL A 97 -11.57 -23.25 7.10
N ALA A 98 -10.61 -23.61 6.26
CA ALA A 98 -10.28 -25.01 5.95
C ALA A 98 -9.69 -25.78 7.16
N ARG A 99 -9.31 -25.07 8.24
CA ARG A 99 -8.81 -25.66 9.49
C ARG A 99 -9.85 -25.76 10.61
N ILE A 100 -11.05 -25.28 10.39
CA ILE A 100 -12.13 -25.42 11.38
C ILE A 100 -12.45 -26.91 11.57
N ALA A 101 -12.52 -27.34 12.83
CA ALA A 101 -12.77 -28.73 13.25
C ALA A 101 -11.75 -29.78 12.72
N ASP A 102 -10.63 -29.36 12.17
CA ASP A 102 -9.56 -30.25 11.72
C ASP A 102 -8.63 -30.62 12.89
N ARG A 103 -8.64 -31.91 13.30
CA ARG A 103 -7.80 -32.41 14.37
C ARG A 103 -6.29 -32.28 14.11
N ARG A 104 -5.86 -32.03 12.88
CA ARG A 104 -4.46 -31.73 12.55
C ARG A 104 -4.02 -30.36 13.04
N PHE A 105 -4.99 -29.48 13.36
CA PHE A 105 -4.73 -28.21 13.99
C PHE A 105 -5.14 -28.27 15.45
N ASN A 106 -4.18 -28.53 16.33
CA ASN A 106 -4.37 -28.68 17.78
C ASN A 106 -3.35 -27.84 18.54
N SER A 107 -3.46 -27.80 19.86
CA SER A 107 -2.65 -26.95 20.75
C SER A 107 -1.23 -27.50 21.03
N THR A 108 -0.80 -28.59 20.40
CA THR A 108 0.57 -29.09 20.57
C THR A 108 1.58 -28.16 19.88
N PRO A 109 2.79 -27.98 20.44
CA PRO A 109 3.81 -27.12 19.84
C PRO A 109 4.14 -27.48 18.39
N ALA A 110 4.19 -28.77 18.07
CA ALA A 110 4.44 -29.24 16.71
C ALA A 110 3.33 -28.84 15.73
N SER A 111 2.07 -29.00 16.12
CA SER A 111 0.92 -28.57 15.32
C SER A 111 0.88 -27.05 15.13
N ILE A 112 1.17 -26.27 16.16
CA ILE A 112 1.25 -24.81 16.08
C ILE A 112 2.34 -24.41 15.09
N ALA A 113 3.54 -24.95 15.17
CA ALA A 113 4.65 -24.65 14.25
C ALA A 113 4.29 -24.99 12.78
N GLN A 114 3.69 -26.16 12.54
CA GLN A 114 3.26 -26.58 11.22
C GLN A 114 2.18 -25.64 10.65
N ASN A 115 1.19 -25.23 11.45
CA ASN A 115 0.13 -24.34 11.01
C ASN A 115 0.61 -22.88 10.86
N LYS A 116 1.58 -22.40 11.64
CA LYS A 116 2.27 -21.14 11.35
C LYS A 116 2.86 -21.14 9.95
N THR A 117 3.60 -22.18 9.57
CA THR A 117 4.16 -22.33 8.21
C THR A 117 3.07 -22.37 7.14
N TYR A 118 1.96 -23.05 7.41
CA TYR A 118 0.82 -23.14 6.50
C TYR A 118 0.18 -21.77 6.24
N PHE A 119 -0.09 -20.97 7.29
CA PHE A 119 -0.65 -19.64 7.17
C PHE A 119 0.34 -18.60 6.64
N MET A 120 1.65 -18.84 6.78
CA MET A 120 2.70 -17.96 6.24
C MET A 120 2.81 -18.04 4.71
N ARG A 121 2.37 -19.14 4.11
CA ARG A 121 2.50 -19.38 2.67
C ARG A 121 1.95 -18.23 1.80
N PRO A 122 0.72 -17.71 1.99
CA PRO A 122 0.21 -16.59 1.20
C PRO A 122 1.03 -15.31 1.37
N LEU A 123 1.59 -15.05 2.55
CA LEU A 123 2.44 -13.89 2.79
C LEU A 123 3.77 -14.03 2.04
N ARG A 124 4.38 -15.22 2.02
CA ARG A 124 5.57 -15.50 1.20
C ARG A 124 5.30 -15.33 -0.29
N GLU A 125 4.11 -15.68 -0.77
CA GLU A 125 3.70 -15.43 -2.15
C GLU A 125 3.57 -13.93 -2.45
N MET A 126 3.03 -13.14 -1.52
CA MET A 126 2.92 -11.68 -1.65
C MET A 126 4.28 -10.96 -1.59
N SER A 127 5.29 -11.54 -0.96
CA SER A 127 6.64 -10.96 -0.88
C SER A 127 7.50 -11.20 -2.13
N ARG A 128 7.05 -12.04 -3.06
CA ARG A 128 7.80 -12.30 -4.30
C ARG A 128 7.68 -11.15 -5.27
N SER A 129 8.76 -10.85 -5.96
CA SER A 129 8.74 -9.92 -7.09
C SER A 129 7.87 -10.45 -8.24
N VAL A 130 7.24 -9.53 -8.95
CA VAL A 130 6.36 -9.83 -10.08
C VAL A 130 6.82 -9.04 -11.29
N THR A 131 6.91 -9.69 -12.45
CA THR A 131 7.19 -9.01 -13.72
C THR A 131 5.89 -8.79 -14.47
N ILE A 132 5.56 -7.54 -14.75
CA ILE A 132 4.35 -7.12 -15.46
C ILE A 132 4.76 -6.22 -16.61
N LEU A 133 4.35 -6.55 -17.83
CA LEU A 133 4.68 -5.80 -19.05
C LEU A 133 6.19 -5.51 -19.20
N GLY A 134 7.04 -6.47 -18.84
CA GLY A 134 8.48 -6.36 -18.93
C GLY A 134 9.17 -5.55 -17.81
N GLN A 135 8.41 -4.99 -16.87
CA GLN A 135 8.93 -4.33 -15.67
C GLN A 135 8.82 -5.24 -14.45
N THR A 136 9.92 -5.37 -13.72
CA THR A 136 9.94 -6.13 -12.46
C THR A 136 9.61 -5.21 -11.30
N PHE A 137 8.57 -5.56 -10.57
CA PHE A 137 8.15 -4.89 -9.34
C PHE A 137 8.59 -5.70 -8.13
N PRO A 138 8.99 -5.06 -7.02
CA PRO A 138 9.20 -5.76 -5.78
C PRO A 138 7.91 -6.44 -5.31
N GLY A 139 8.00 -7.33 -4.36
CA GLY A 139 6.81 -7.87 -3.70
C GLY A 139 5.95 -6.77 -3.08
N GLU A 140 4.72 -7.09 -2.76
CA GLU A 140 3.79 -6.16 -2.12
C GLU A 140 4.13 -5.92 -0.64
N ILE A 141 4.85 -6.87 -0.04
CA ILE A 141 5.29 -6.83 1.36
C ILE A 141 6.73 -7.33 1.47
N TYR A 142 7.41 -6.96 2.54
CA TYR A 142 8.67 -7.58 2.92
C TYR A 142 8.48 -9.08 3.19
N PRO A 143 9.51 -9.91 2.97
CA PRO A 143 9.46 -11.32 3.34
C PRO A 143 9.04 -11.49 4.79
N PRO A 144 8.06 -12.36 5.08
CA PRO A 144 7.63 -12.60 6.46
C PRO A 144 8.69 -13.31 7.26
N GLU A 145 8.86 -12.89 8.51
CA GLU A 145 9.74 -13.49 9.52
C GLU A 145 9.00 -14.47 10.42
N ASP A 146 9.73 -15.31 11.16
CA ASP A 146 9.13 -16.36 12.00
C ASP A 146 8.20 -15.84 13.10
N GLY A 147 8.37 -14.60 13.55
CA GLY A 147 7.52 -13.94 14.55
C GLY A 147 6.23 -13.32 13.98
N ASP A 148 6.12 -13.17 12.66
CA ASP A 148 5.02 -12.43 12.02
C ASP A 148 3.68 -13.14 12.08
N ILE A 149 3.67 -14.45 12.32
CA ILE A 149 2.44 -15.19 12.59
C ILE A 149 2.49 -15.79 13.98
N THR A 150 1.56 -15.36 14.80
CA THR A 150 1.34 -15.90 16.13
C THR A 150 0.00 -16.62 16.20
N VAL A 151 0.02 -17.84 16.73
CA VAL A 151 -1.16 -18.65 16.97
C VAL A 151 -1.39 -18.72 18.46
N SER A 152 -2.51 -18.22 18.93
CA SER A 152 -2.92 -18.26 20.34
C SER A 152 -4.14 -19.16 20.51
N TRP A 153 -4.17 -19.90 21.61
CA TRP A 153 -5.30 -20.74 22.02
C TRP A 153 -5.93 -20.19 23.30
N PRO A 154 -6.86 -19.22 23.20
CA PRO A 154 -7.54 -18.67 24.37
C PRO A 154 -8.39 -19.72 25.11
N THR A 155 -8.96 -20.67 24.38
CA THR A 155 -9.73 -21.78 24.91
C THR A 155 -9.38 -23.09 24.19
N ARG A 156 -9.89 -24.23 24.69
CA ARG A 156 -9.69 -25.54 24.05
C ARG A 156 -10.24 -25.64 22.62
N THR A 157 -11.16 -24.76 22.23
CA THR A 157 -11.92 -24.80 20.97
C THR A 157 -11.81 -23.54 20.16
N SER A 158 -11.12 -22.52 20.65
CA SER A 158 -10.91 -21.27 19.91
C SER A 158 -9.43 -20.99 19.67
N VAL A 159 -9.14 -20.50 18.47
CA VAL A 159 -7.81 -20.14 18.02
C VAL A 159 -7.85 -18.72 17.48
N GLU A 160 -6.86 -17.94 17.86
CA GLU A 160 -6.63 -16.59 17.32
C GLU A 160 -5.33 -16.58 16.52
N LEU A 161 -5.40 -16.00 15.32
CA LEU A 161 -4.27 -15.79 14.43
C LEU A 161 -3.93 -14.31 14.39
N TYR A 162 -2.73 -13.95 14.82
CA TYR A 162 -2.18 -12.62 14.70
C TYR A 162 -1.14 -12.63 13.59
N MET A 163 -1.26 -11.65 12.68
CA MET A 163 -0.36 -11.53 11.52
C MET A 163 0.19 -10.11 11.44
N ALA A 164 1.51 -9.99 11.40
CA ALA A 164 2.20 -8.76 11.06
C ALA A 164 2.51 -8.75 9.56
N VAL A 165 2.15 -7.67 8.90
CA VAL A 165 2.39 -7.46 7.47
C VAL A 165 3.13 -6.15 7.30
N ARG A 166 4.28 -6.18 6.60
CA ARG A 166 5.14 -5.00 6.38
C ARG A 166 5.12 -4.63 4.89
N PRO A 167 4.29 -3.66 4.45
CA PRO A 167 4.32 -3.17 3.08
C PRO A 167 5.66 -2.51 2.75
N TYR A 168 6.07 -2.54 1.47
CA TYR A 168 7.19 -1.73 1.02
C TYR A 168 6.79 -0.25 1.00
N ASN A 169 7.74 0.61 1.38
CA ASN A 169 7.57 2.05 1.29
C ASN A 169 7.80 2.51 -0.16
N CYS A 170 7.06 3.52 -0.58
CA CYS A 170 7.32 4.27 -1.81
C CYS A 170 7.49 5.75 -1.48
N PRO A 171 8.39 6.48 -2.19
CA PRO A 171 8.57 7.90 -1.95
C PRO A 171 7.35 8.67 -2.45
N LYS A 172 6.69 9.40 -1.56
CA LYS A 172 5.59 10.31 -1.89
C LYS A 172 6.05 11.74 -2.16
N LYS A 173 7.28 12.08 -1.75
CA LYS A 173 7.92 13.37 -2.00
C LYS A 173 9.39 13.16 -2.30
N ILE A 174 9.86 13.75 -3.39
CA ILE A 174 11.27 13.75 -3.78
C ILE A 174 11.72 15.21 -3.83
N THR A 175 12.74 15.57 -3.06
CA THR A 175 13.37 16.89 -3.11
C THR A 175 14.71 16.77 -3.81
N CYS A 176 14.88 17.49 -4.93
CA CYS A 176 16.12 17.56 -5.67
C CYS A 176 16.88 18.84 -5.28
N ASN A 177 18.09 18.69 -4.77
CA ASN A 177 18.97 19.81 -4.46
C ASN A 177 20.11 19.80 -5.51
N LEU A 178 20.23 20.91 -6.25
CA LEU A 178 21.26 21.10 -7.24
C LEU A 178 22.28 22.10 -6.70
N PHE A 179 23.57 21.74 -6.78
CA PHE A 179 24.67 22.61 -6.42
C PHE A 179 25.51 22.85 -7.67
N LEU A 180 25.83 24.12 -7.97
CA LEU A 180 26.77 24.48 -9.00
C LEU A 180 28.18 24.46 -8.38
N ASP A 181 29.03 23.55 -8.87
CA ASP A 181 30.46 23.54 -8.53
C ASP A 181 31.24 24.19 -9.65
N LEU A 182 31.77 25.37 -9.40
CA LEU A 182 32.63 26.13 -10.34
C LEU A 182 34.11 25.90 -10.09
N ASN A 183 34.52 25.04 -9.14
CA ASN A 183 35.91 24.87 -8.75
C ASN A 183 36.69 23.89 -9.67
N ASN A 184 36.02 23.22 -10.61
CA ASN A 184 36.65 22.24 -11.52
C ASN A 184 37.19 22.84 -12.83
N TYR A 185 37.31 24.16 -12.93
CA TYR A 185 37.91 24.82 -14.12
C TYR A 185 39.35 25.30 -13.87
N ALA A 186 40.09 24.67 -12.96
CA ALA A 186 41.53 24.86 -12.85
C ALA A 186 42.24 23.70 -13.56
N ALA A 187 42.47 23.87 -14.85
CA ALA A 187 43.42 23.09 -15.63
C ALA A 187 44.52 23.99 -16.14
#